data_7cbb4f588c8601ff60720c40baae5da9
#
_entry.id   7cbb4f588c8601ff60720c40baae5da9
#
_cell.length_a   1.000
_cell.length_b   1.000
_cell.length_c   1.000
_cell.angle_alpha   90.00
_cell.angle_beta   90.00
_cell.angle_gamma   90.00
#
_symmetry.space_group_name_H-M   'P 1'
#
loop_
_entity.id
_entity.type
_entity.pdbx_description
1 polymer ?
#
loop_
_entity_poly.entity_id
_entity_poly.type
_entity_poly.pdbx_seq_one_letter_code
_entity_poly.pdbx_strand_id
1 'polypeptide(L)'
;LNSKILSNKVYLYGPDLVKVLSVHKKFNRLKIKELVSENILEIPLDNSNLFLRRVYTIGEVAKIVQRKPDTIRRYERLGHLSPPKRIESSSGLKNWRYYTQEDAADMIQFFSERKPPGRPVNKTMTNRELRSRIRNLNDQSKRALENFNE
;
A
#
# COMPACT_ATOMS: atom_id res chain seq x y z
N LEU A 1 -24.47 -3.25 5.86
CA LEU A 1 -23.52 -3.28 4.74
C LEU A 1 -23.01 -4.69 4.58
N ASN A 2 -23.57 -5.44 3.62
CA ASN A 2 -23.10 -6.78 3.27
C ASN A 2 -21.73 -6.66 2.61
N SER A 3 -20.68 -6.67 3.41
CA SER A 3 -19.32 -6.72 2.90
C SER A 3 -19.09 -8.10 2.30
N LYS A 4 -19.05 -8.15 0.97
CA LYS A 4 -18.82 -9.37 0.22
C LYS A 4 -17.49 -10.00 0.64
N ILE A 5 -17.55 -11.22 1.18
CA ILE A 5 -16.33 -11.97 1.52
C ILE A 5 -15.58 -12.33 0.23
N LEU A 6 -14.31 -11.98 0.20
CA LEU A 6 -13.45 -12.19 -0.96
C LEU A 6 -12.44 -13.30 -0.69
N SER A 7 -12.26 -14.20 -1.63
CA SER A 7 -11.19 -15.20 -1.59
C SER A 7 -9.80 -14.55 -1.63
N ASN A 8 -8.81 -15.24 -1.10
CA ASN A 8 -7.42 -14.81 -0.98
C ASN A 8 -7.20 -13.50 -0.18
N LYS A 9 -8.17 -13.10 0.64
CA LYS A 9 -8.07 -11.95 1.52
C LYS A 9 -7.98 -12.37 2.98
N VAL A 10 -7.42 -11.49 3.80
CA VAL A 10 -7.22 -11.72 5.24
C VAL A 10 -8.33 -11.06 6.04
N TYR A 11 -8.76 -11.76 7.08
CA TYR A 11 -9.82 -11.34 8.00
C TYR A 11 -9.41 -11.66 9.44
N LEU A 12 -10.05 -10.99 10.41
CA LEU A 12 -10.07 -11.43 11.79
C LEU A 12 -11.28 -12.35 12.01
N TYR A 13 -11.02 -13.50 12.59
CA TYR A 13 -12.04 -14.44 13.08
C TYR A 13 -11.86 -14.57 14.58
N GLY A 14 -12.65 -13.83 15.35
CA GLY A 14 -12.35 -13.64 16.77
C GLY A 14 -10.97 -12.97 16.96
N PRO A 15 -10.07 -13.56 17.75
CA PRO A 15 -8.71 -13.04 17.95
C PRO A 15 -7.74 -13.45 16.81
N ASP A 16 -8.11 -14.39 15.95
CA ASP A 16 -7.21 -15.03 15.01
C ASP A 16 -7.23 -14.38 13.62
N LEU A 17 -6.06 -14.29 13.00
CA LEU A 17 -5.95 -13.91 11.60
C LEU A 17 -6.18 -15.14 10.72
N VAL A 18 -7.13 -15.02 9.81
CA VAL A 18 -7.48 -16.09 8.86
C VAL A 18 -7.41 -15.59 7.43
N LYS A 19 -6.95 -16.44 6.53
CA LYS A 19 -7.00 -16.22 5.09
C LYS A 19 -8.14 -17.02 4.50
N VAL A 20 -9.04 -16.37 3.78
CA VAL A 20 -10.11 -17.05 3.04
C VAL A 20 -9.49 -17.73 1.83
N LEU A 21 -9.58 -19.06 1.76
CA LEU A 21 -9.07 -19.85 0.64
C LEU A 21 -10.10 -19.95 -0.49
N SER A 22 -11.33 -20.32 -0.16
CA SER A 22 -12.41 -20.44 -1.14
C SER A 22 -13.78 -20.15 -0.53
N VAL A 23 -14.68 -19.71 -1.37
CA VAL A 23 -16.09 -19.41 -1.02
C VAL A 23 -16.98 -20.31 -1.86
N HIS A 24 -17.62 -21.28 -1.24
CA HIS A 24 -18.53 -22.23 -1.89
C HIS A 24 -19.99 -21.86 -1.63
N LYS A 25 -20.54 -20.94 -2.40
CA LYS A 25 -21.90 -20.43 -2.24
C LYS A 25 -22.96 -21.54 -2.38
N LYS A 26 -22.76 -22.45 -3.32
CA LYS A 26 -23.71 -23.58 -3.57
C LYS A 26 -23.84 -24.49 -2.36
N PHE A 27 -22.80 -24.66 -1.58
CA PHE A 27 -22.78 -25.53 -0.40
C PHE A 27 -22.84 -24.76 0.92
N ASN A 28 -23.02 -23.44 0.84
CA ASN A 28 -23.05 -22.57 2.01
C ASN A 28 -21.82 -22.71 2.91
N ARG A 29 -20.64 -22.91 2.33
CA ARG A 29 -19.39 -23.15 3.06
C ARG A 29 -18.29 -22.18 2.67
N LEU A 30 -17.47 -21.85 3.66
CA LEU A 30 -16.30 -21.02 3.54
C LEU A 30 -15.10 -21.79 4.07
N LYS A 31 -14.08 -21.95 3.24
CA LYS A 31 -12.80 -22.55 3.65
C LYS A 31 -11.82 -21.47 4.02
N ILE A 32 -11.34 -21.52 5.26
CA ILE A 32 -10.40 -20.56 5.81
C ILE A 32 -9.13 -21.26 6.29
N LYS A 33 -8.01 -20.56 6.28
CA LYS A 33 -6.74 -20.99 6.87
C LYS A 33 -6.35 -20.03 7.96
N GLU A 34 -6.14 -20.51 9.17
CA GLU A 34 -5.52 -19.74 10.24
C GLU A 34 -4.06 -19.47 9.91
N LEU A 35 -3.61 -18.21 10.06
CA LEU A 35 -2.25 -17.84 9.68
C LEU A 35 -1.22 -18.21 10.73
N VAL A 36 -1.62 -18.34 11.99
CA VAL A 36 -0.76 -18.67 13.11
C VAL A 36 -0.56 -20.18 13.23
N SER A 37 -1.65 -20.93 13.33
CA SER A 37 -1.65 -22.39 13.50
C SER A 37 -1.51 -23.18 12.21
N GLU A 38 -1.74 -22.49 11.07
CA GLU A 38 -1.83 -23.08 9.72
C GLU A 38 -2.98 -24.08 9.51
N ASN A 39 -3.88 -24.21 10.47
CA ASN A 39 -5.04 -25.07 10.37
C ASN A 39 -6.01 -24.60 9.30
N ILE A 40 -6.65 -25.55 8.64
CA ILE A 40 -7.70 -25.27 7.65
C ILE A 40 -9.04 -25.64 8.28
N LEU A 41 -9.96 -24.71 8.30
CA LEU A 41 -11.30 -24.83 8.86
C LEU A 41 -12.35 -24.59 7.77
N GLU A 42 -13.49 -25.25 7.90
CA GLU A 42 -14.67 -24.95 7.11
C GLU A 42 -15.75 -24.38 8.02
N ILE A 43 -16.24 -23.20 7.69
CA ILE A 43 -17.31 -22.51 8.43
C ILE A 43 -18.52 -22.24 7.54
N PRO A 44 -19.74 -22.17 8.12
CA PRO A 44 -20.93 -21.78 7.37
C PRO A 44 -20.80 -20.35 6.83
N LEU A 45 -21.22 -20.15 5.58
CA LEU A 45 -21.16 -18.83 4.94
C LEU A 45 -22.19 -17.85 5.54
N ASP A 46 -23.36 -18.32 5.95
CA ASP A 46 -24.46 -17.48 6.44
C ASP A 46 -24.06 -16.64 7.65
N ASN A 47 -23.28 -17.21 8.57
CA ASN A 47 -22.86 -16.56 9.80
C ASN A 47 -21.46 -15.90 9.67
N SER A 48 -20.76 -16.11 8.57
CA SER A 48 -19.39 -15.66 8.40
C SER A 48 -19.26 -14.13 8.42
N ASN A 49 -20.26 -13.41 7.91
CA ASN A 49 -20.30 -11.94 7.93
C ASN A 49 -20.37 -11.35 9.36
N LEU A 50 -20.85 -12.12 10.34
CA LEU A 50 -20.93 -11.69 11.74
C LEU A 50 -19.57 -11.81 12.45
N PHE A 51 -18.75 -12.77 12.03
CA PHE A 51 -17.53 -13.13 12.73
C PHE A 51 -16.26 -12.72 12.00
N LEU A 52 -16.32 -12.51 10.67
CA LEU A 52 -15.17 -12.11 9.86
C LEU A 52 -15.11 -10.60 9.70
N ARG A 53 -14.09 -9.99 10.30
CA ARG A 53 -13.77 -8.57 10.12
C ARG A 53 -12.64 -8.41 9.11
N ARG A 54 -12.88 -7.63 8.07
CA ARG A 54 -11.87 -7.35 7.07
C ARG A 54 -10.68 -6.64 7.68
N VAL A 55 -9.48 -7.12 7.37
CA VAL A 55 -8.21 -6.45 7.65
C VAL A 55 -7.38 -6.33 6.38
N TYR A 56 -6.42 -5.44 6.41
CA TYR A 56 -5.60 -5.08 5.25
C TYR A 56 -4.14 -5.35 5.53
N THR A 57 -3.43 -5.84 4.54
CA THR A 57 -1.97 -5.91 4.54
C THR A 57 -1.39 -4.54 4.18
N ILE A 58 -0.11 -4.31 4.50
CA ILE A 58 0.55 -3.05 4.13
C ILE A 58 0.53 -2.81 2.62
N GLY A 59 0.61 -3.86 1.81
CA GLY A 59 0.54 -3.75 0.36
C GLY A 59 -0.85 -3.31 -0.14
N GLU A 60 -1.92 -3.76 0.53
CA GLU A 60 -3.29 -3.35 0.21
C GLU A 60 -3.54 -1.89 0.60
N VAL A 61 -3.12 -1.49 1.81
CA VAL A 61 -3.22 -0.10 2.26
C VAL A 61 -2.41 0.83 1.35
N ALA A 62 -1.20 0.44 0.98
CA ALA A 62 -0.34 1.20 0.08
C ALA A 62 -1.02 1.50 -1.27
N LYS A 63 -1.73 0.52 -1.83
CA LYS A 63 -2.53 0.70 -3.05
C LYS A 63 -3.71 1.64 -2.84
N ILE A 64 -4.42 1.50 -1.72
CA ILE A 64 -5.59 2.35 -1.39
C ILE A 64 -5.16 3.81 -1.25
N VAL A 65 -4.10 4.10 -0.51
CA VAL A 65 -3.60 5.46 -0.29
C VAL A 65 -2.67 5.97 -1.40
N GLN A 66 -2.42 5.16 -2.43
CA GLN A 66 -1.53 5.47 -3.56
C GLN A 66 -0.12 5.91 -3.11
N ARG A 67 0.43 5.17 -2.17
CA ARG A 67 1.78 5.40 -1.63
C ARG A 67 2.56 4.08 -1.61
N LYS A 68 3.88 4.19 -1.56
CA LYS A 68 4.74 3.01 -1.39
C LYS A 68 4.66 2.50 0.06
N PRO A 69 4.77 1.17 0.31
CA PRO A 69 4.80 0.61 1.65
C PRO A 69 5.86 1.25 2.55
N ASP A 70 7.02 1.59 2.01
CA ASP A 70 8.11 2.24 2.76
C ASP A 70 7.76 3.66 3.21
N THR A 71 6.93 4.37 2.43
CA THR A 71 6.41 5.67 2.83
C THR A 71 5.52 5.53 4.06
N ILE A 72 4.63 4.53 4.09
CA ILE A 72 3.76 4.25 5.25
C ILE A 72 4.61 3.93 6.47
N ARG A 73 5.58 3.01 6.35
CA ARG A 73 6.50 2.64 7.43
C ARG A 73 7.30 3.84 7.98
N ARG A 74 7.68 4.76 7.09
CA ARG A 74 8.37 5.99 7.49
C ARG A 74 7.47 6.87 8.37
N TYR A 75 6.22 7.10 7.98
CA TYR A 75 5.28 7.91 8.75
C TYR A 75 4.86 7.24 10.07
N GLU A 76 4.79 5.92 10.12
CA GLU A 76 4.60 5.16 11.37
C GLU A 76 5.79 5.38 12.32
N ARG A 77 7.02 5.29 11.82
CA ARG A 77 8.23 5.54 12.63
C ARG A 77 8.32 6.98 13.15
N LEU A 78 7.83 7.93 12.38
CA LEU A 78 7.79 9.35 12.76
C LEU A 78 6.62 9.67 13.72
N GLY A 79 5.76 8.70 14.03
CA GLY A 79 4.61 8.89 14.92
C GLY A 79 3.43 9.64 14.31
N HIS A 80 3.42 9.83 13.00
CA HIS A 80 2.31 10.48 12.29
C HIS A 80 1.14 9.54 11.98
N LEU A 81 1.41 8.25 11.92
CA LEU A 81 0.43 7.20 11.72
C LEU A 81 0.47 6.22 12.90
N SER A 82 -0.68 5.68 13.24
CA SER A 82 -0.77 4.64 14.25
C SER A 82 0.04 3.41 13.83
N PRO A 83 0.77 2.77 14.77
CA PRO A 83 1.52 1.58 14.45
C PRO A 83 0.57 0.44 14.05
N PRO A 84 1.01 -0.45 13.14
CA PRO A 84 0.21 -1.59 12.75
C PRO A 84 -0.01 -2.54 13.92
N LYS A 85 -1.16 -3.20 13.92
CA LYS A 85 -1.40 -4.33 14.81
C LYS A 85 -0.58 -5.52 14.34
N ARG A 86 -0.14 -6.35 15.29
CA ARG A 86 0.72 -7.50 15.01
C ARG A 86 0.20 -8.73 15.73
N ILE A 87 0.31 -9.87 15.04
CA ILE A 87 0.10 -11.19 15.63
C ILE A 87 1.35 -12.01 15.36
N GLU A 88 1.93 -12.56 16.40
CA GLU A 88 3.09 -13.43 16.31
C GLU A 88 2.63 -14.89 16.11
N SER A 89 3.36 -15.63 15.28
CA SER A 89 3.14 -17.06 15.19
C SER A 89 3.59 -17.75 16.48
N SER A 90 3.01 -18.91 16.77
CA SER A 90 3.40 -19.75 17.93
C SER A 90 4.89 -20.12 17.95
N SER A 91 5.55 -20.13 16.78
CA SER A 91 6.98 -20.35 16.65
C SER A 91 7.84 -19.09 16.81
N GLY A 92 7.24 -17.90 16.95
CA GLY A 92 7.94 -16.61 17.00
C GLY A 92 8.61 -16.18 15.69
N LEU A 93 8.65 -17.06 14.68
CA LEU A 93 9.36 -16.82 13.41
C LEU A 93 8.61 -15.91 12.44
N LYS A 94 7.28 -15.83 12.54
CA LYS A 94 6.43 -15.01 11.67
C LYS A 94 5.69 -13.99 12.51
N ASN A 95 5.83 -12.73 12.14
CA ASN A 95 5.10 -11.61 12.75
C ASN A 95 4.20 -10.98 11.66
N TRP A 96 2.90 -11.21 11.78
CA TRP A 96 1.90 -10.73 10.85
C TRP A 96 1.47 -9.32 11.19
N ARG A 97 1.72 -8.37 10.27
CA ARG A 97 1.24 -6.99 10.35
C ARG A 97 -0.11 -6.88 9.67
N TYR A 98 -1.04 -6.21 10.30
CA TYR A 98 -2.32 -5.92 9.70
C TYR A 98 -2.86 -4.57 10.14
N TYR A 99 -3.76 -4.04 9.34
CA TYR A 99 -4.44 -2.78 9.57
C TYR A 99 -5.94 -3.04 9.55
N THR A 100 -6.67 -2.42 10.47
CA THR A 100 -8.13 -2.47 10.50
C THR A 100 -8.71 -1.53 9.45
N GLN A 101 -10.01 -1.61 9.25
CA GLN A 101 -10.71 -0.68 8.36
C GLN A 101 -10.61 0.77 8.85
N GLU A 102 -10.61 0.97 10.16
CA GLU A 102 -10.44 2.27 10.80
C GLU A 102 -9.02 2.81 10.55
N ASP A 103 -7.99 2.01 10.76
CA ASP A 103 -6.61 2.38 10.47
C ASP A 103 -6.43 2.78 8.99
N ALA A 104 -7.09 2.06 8.07
CA ALA A 104 -7.05 2.37 6.66
C ALA A 104 -7.77 3.70 6.34
N ALA A 105 -8.90 3.97 6.99
CA ALA A 105 -9.63 5.23 6.84
C ALA A 105 -8.80 6.42 7.33
N ASP A 106 -8.18 6.32 8.49
CA ASP A 106 -7.29 7.34 9.05
C ASP A 106 -6.11 7.63 8.12
N MET A 107 -5.53 6.58 7.52
CA MET A 107 -4.46 6.76 6.55
C MET A 107 -4.93 7.42 5.25
N ILE A 108 -6.13 7.11 4.77
CA ILE A 108 -6.73 7.77 3.61
C ILE A 108 -6.86 9.26 3.90
N GLN A 109 -7.44 9.64 5.04
CA GLN A 109 -7.59 11.03 5.46
C GLN A 109 -6.23 11.72 5.54
N PHE A 110 -5.27 11.13 6.25
CA PHE A 110 -3.92 11.69 6.42
C PHE A 110 -3.23 11.98 5.09
N PHE A 111 -3.31 11.05 4.13
CA PHE A 111 -2.66 11.23 2.83
C PHE A 111 -3.46 12.07 1.85
N SER A 112 -4.78 12.22 2.01
CA SER A 112 -5.61 13.11 1.21
C SER A 112 -5.32 14.59 1.50
N GLU A 113 -5.03 14.91 2.74
CA GLU A 113 -4.67 16.27 3.17
C GLU A 113 -3.25 16.66 2.73
N ARG A 114 -2.41 15.68 2.44
CA ARG A 114 -1.03 15.89 2.01
C ARG A 114 -0.91 15.68 0.51
N LYS A 115 -0.56 16.73 -0.20
CA LYS A 115 -0.17 16.60 -1.61
C LYS A 115 0.86 15.47 -1.73
N PRO A 116 0.74 14.57 -2.72
CA PRO A 116 1.82 13.63 -3.01
C PRO A 116 3.11 14.45 -3.10
N PRO A 117 4.24 13.97 -2.57
CA PRO A 117 5.51 14.64 -2.76
C PRO A 117 5.68 14.79 -4.27
N GLY A 118 5.22 15.94 -4.77
CA GLY A 118 5.47 16.35 -6.12
C GLY A 118 6.98 16.32 -6.29
N ARG A 119 7.47 15.86 -7.41
CA ARG A 119 8.80 16.20 -7.86
C ARG A 119 8.94 17.69 -7.59
N PRO A 120 9.94 18.17 -6.81
CA PRO A 120 10.07 19.59 -6.53
C PRO A 120 9.96 20.32 -7.85
N VAL A 121 9.11 21.36 -7.88
CA VAL A 121 8.81 22.15 -9.09
C VAL A 121 10.07 22.83 -9.63
N ASN A 122 11.11 22.97 -8.80
CA ASN A 122 12.47 23.21 -9.22
C ASN A 122 13.00 21.94 -9.87
N LYS A 123 12.68 21.78 -11.16
CA LYS A 123 13.48 20.98 -12.06
C LYS A 123 14.89 21.55 -12.02
N THR A 124 15.70 21.11 -11.09
CA THR A 124 17.14 21.15 -11.30
C THR A 124 17.36 20.39 -12.60
N MET A 125 17.67 21.13 -13.65
CA MET A 125 17.94 20.53 -14.95
C MET A 125 18.96 19.43 -14.73
N THR A 126 18.69 18.26 -15.25
CA THR A 126 19.65 17.16 -15.15
C THR A 126 20.95 17.63 -15.79
N ASN A 127 22.09 17.14 -15.33
CA ASN A 127 23.38 17.48 -15.93
C ASN A 127 23.40 17.26 -17.45
N ARG A 128 22.59 16.35 -17.96
CA ARG A 128 22.40 16.09 -19.40
C ARG A 128 21.66 17.24 -20.09
N GLU A 129 20.59 17.74 -19.48
CA GLU A 129 19.81 18.88 -20.00
C GLU A 129 20.62 20.18 -19.95
N LEU A 130 21.39 20.40 -18.88
CA LEU A 130 22.31 21.53 -18.76
C LEU A 130 23.39 21.50 -19.85
N ARG A 131 24.04 20.35 -20.06
CA ARG A 131 25.07 20.20 -21.11
C ARG A 131 24.49 20.42 -22.52
N SER A 132 23.26 19.93 -22.78
CA SER A 132 22.56 20.16 -24.06
C SER A 132 22.27 21.65 -24.28
N ARG A 133 21.81 22.36 -23.24
CA ARG A 133 21.50 23.78 -23.30
C ARG A 133 22.75 24.65 -23.48
N ILE A 134 23.84 24.30 -22.80
CA ILE A 134 25.13 24.99 -22.98
C ILE A 134 25.65 24.80 -24.39
N ARG A 135 25.55 23.59 -24.98
CA ARG A 135 25.95 23.30 -26.35
C ARG A 135 25.17 24.15 -27.36
N ASN A 136 23.83 24.19 -27.19
CA ASN A 136 22.96 24.99 -28.06
C ASN A 136 23.27 26.49 -27.96
N LEU A 137 23.57 27.03 -26.78
CA LEU A 137 23.96 28.42 -26.60
C LEU A 137 25.30 28.72 -27.27
N ASN A 138 26.29 27.84 -27.17
CA ASN A 138 27.57 27.97 -27.83
C ASN A 138 27.45 27.96 -29.36
N ASP A 139 26.58 27.07 -29.90
CA ASP A 139 26.32 26.99 -31.34
C ASP A 139 25.61 28.27 -31.86
N GLN A 140 24.66 28.81 -31.07
CA GLN A 140 24.02 30.09 -31.40
C GLN A 140 24.97 31.26 -31.38
N SER A 141 25.85 31.32 -30.38
CA SER A 141 26.87 32.36 -30.28
C SER A 141 27.88 32.31 -31.45
N LYS A 142 28.22 31.09 -31.88
CA LYS A 142 29.13 30.87 -33.00
C LYS A 142 28.52 31.34 -34.33
N ARG A 143 27.24 31.02 -34.56
CA ARG A 143 26.50 31.50 -35.76
C ARG A 143 26.32 33.03 -35.77
N ALA A 144 26.08 33.63 -34.59
CA ALA A 144 25.97 35.08 -34.46
C ALA A 144 27.29 35.80 -34.81
N LEU A 145 28.44 35.22 -34.42
CA LEU A 145 29.76 35.76 -34.75
C LEU A 145 30.12 35.60 -36.23
N GLU A 146 29.70 34.48 -36.86
CA GLU A 146 29.88 34.25 -38.29
C GLU A 146 29.10 35.28 -39.14
N ASN A 147 27.87 35.61 -38.74
CA ASN A 147 27.02 36.59 -39.42
C ASN A 147 27.48 38.04 -39.22
N PHE A 148 28.37 38.33 -38.26
CA PHE A 148 28.94 39.67 -38.04
C PHE A 148 30.21 39.94 -38.88
N ASN A 149 30.80 38.90 -39.47
CA ASN A 149 32.03 38.97 -40.27
C ASN A 149 31.79 38.96 -41.77
N GLU A 150 30.53 38.99 -42.23
CA GLU A 150 30.15 39.26 -43.62
C GLU A 150 29.70 40.72 -43.75
#